data_bdf0d83b50b44eba72818d65bdec6028
#
_entry.id   bdf0d83b50b44eba72818d65bdec6028
#
_cell.length_a   1.000
_cell.length_b   1.000
_cell.length_c   1.000
_cell.angle_alpha   90.00
_cell.angle_beta   90.00
_cell.angle_gamma   90.00
#
_symmetry.space_group_name_H-M   'P 1'
#
loop_
_entity.id
_entity.type
_entity.pdbx_description
1 polymer ?
#
loop_
_entity_poly.entity_id
_entity_poly.type
_entity_poly.pdbx_seq_one_letter_code
_entity_poly.pdbx_strand_id
1 'polypeptide(L)' 'MEKAELIITALQQRIGEIVSNYETQVAVLRAEITQLSDELKKYTDVQKENSDQNNN' A
#
# COMPACT_ATOMS: atom_id res chain seq x y z
N MET A 1 -34.46 -11.39 -17.66
CA MET A 1 -33.03 -11.73 -17.81
C MET A 1 -32.85 -13.21 -17.90
N GLU A 2 -32.08 -13.65 -18.85
CA GLU A 2 -31.76 -15.06 -18.97
C GLU A 2 -30.84 -15.51 -17.83
N LYS A 3 -30.89 -16.79 -17.52
CA LYS A 3 -30.08 -17.36 -16.45
C LYS A 3 -28.59 -17.11 -16.66
N ALA A 4 -28.10 -17.26 -17.90
CA ALA A 4 -26.69 -17.01 -18.22
C ALA A 4 -26.29 -15.56 -17.93
N GLU A 5 -27.14 -14.61 -18.23
CA GLU A 5 -26.86 -13.19 -17.94
C GLU A 5 -26.80 -12.93 -16.45
N LEU A 6 -27.70 -13.55 -15.67
CA LEU A 6 -27.67 -13.43 -14.21
C LEU A 6 -26.41 -14.00 -13.62
N ILE A 7 -25.92 -15.14 -14.13
CA ILE A 7 -24.68 -15.74 -13.69
C ILE A 7 -23.49 -14.83 -13.99
N ILE A 8 -23.44 -14.29 -15.21
CA ILE A 8 -22.34 -13.38 -15.60
C ILE A 8 -22.34 -12.14 -14.72
N THR A 9 -23.52 -11.55 -14.49
CA THR A 9 -23.62 -10.37 -13.63
C THR A 9 -23.15 -10.65 -12.22
N ALA A 10 -23.55 -11.79 -11.64
CA ALA A 10 -23.13 -12.19 -10.30
C ALA A 10 -21.62 -12.40 -10.23
N LEU A 11 -21.03 -13.02 -11.26
CA LEU A 11 -19.58 -13.23 -11.31
C LEU A 11 -18.82 -11.92 -11.42
N GLN A 12 -19.28 -11.01 -12.26
CA GLN A 12 -18.68 -9.69 -12.41
C GLN A 12 -18.69 -8.92 -11.09
N GLN A 13 -19.81 -8.96 -10.38
CA GLN A 13 -19.94 -8.31 -9.08
C GLN A 13 -18.95 -8.89 -8.08
N ARG A 14 -18.84 -10.22 -8.04
CA ARG A 14 -17.92 -10.87 -7.12
C ARG A 14 -16.46 -10.56 -7.44
N ILE A 15 -16.10 -10.56 -8.71
CA ILE A 15 -14.75 -10.20 -9.16
C ILE A 15 -14.44 -8.77 -8.72
N GLY A 16 -15.38 -7.85 -8.90
CA GLY A 16 -15.20 -6.45 -8.47
C GLY A 16 -14.96 -6.34 -6.98
N GLU A 17 -15.69 -7.10 -6.16
CA GLU A 17 -15.49 -7.11 -4.70
C GLU A 17 -14.10 -7.64 -4.32
N ILE A 18 -13.68 -8.75 -4.94
CA ILE A 18 -12.38 -9.35 -4.67
C ILE A 18 -11.26 -8.40 -5.07
N VAL A 19 -11.33 -7.79 -6.26
CA VAL A 19 -10.33 -6.84 -6.72
C VAL A 19 -10.28 -5.62 -5.82
N SER A 20 -11.45 -5.09 -5.42
CA SER A 20 -11.52 -3.93 -4.52
C SER A 20 -10.87 -4.23 -3.18
N ASN A 21 -11.13 -5.39 -2.59
CA ASN A 21 -10.52 -5.78 -1.32
C ASN A 21 -9.01 -5.94 -1.46
N TYR A 22 -8.56 -6.57 -2.53
CA TYR A 22 -7.13 -6.74 -2.81
C TYR A 22 -6.44 -5.39 -2.98
N GLU A 23 -7.00 -4.49 -3.78
CA GLU A 23 -6.44 -3.17 -4.02
C GLU A 23 -6.39 -2.34 -2.74
N THR A 24 -7.39 -2.46 -1.88
CA THR A 24 -7.39 -1.79 -0.58
C THR A 24 -6.22 -2.28 0.29
N GLN A 25 -5.98 -3.59 0.33
CA GLN A 25 -4.86 -4.15 1.07
C GLN A 25 -3.52 -3.67 0.51
N VAL A 26 -3.39 -3.64 -0.81
CA VAL A 26 -2.17 -3.12 -1.46
C VAL A 26 -1.96 -1.66 -1.10
N ALA A 27 -3.02 -0.84 -1.10
CA ALA A 27 -2.93 0.57 -0.74
C ALA A 27 -2.47 0.75 0.71
N VAL A 28 -3.00 -0.05 1.65
CA VAL A 28 -2.58 -0.01 3.06
C VAL A 28 -1.10 -0.34 3.17
N LEU A 29 -0.65 -1.41 2.50
CA LEU A 29 0.76 -1.81 2.55
C LEU A 29 1.67 -0.75 1.95
N ARG A 30 1.27 -0.11 0.87
CA ARG A 30 2.04 0.99 0.28
C ARG A 30 2.14 2.17 1.21
N ALA A 31 1.07 2.50 1.92
CA ALA A 31 1.09 3.58 2.91
C ALA A 31 2.06 3.25 4.04
N GLU A 32 2.06 2.01 4.53
CA GLU A 32 2.99 1.56 5.56
C GLU A 32 4.44 1.63 5.09
N ILE A 33 4.72 1.21 3.86
CA ILE A 33 6.05 1.29 3.29
C ILE A 33 6.52 2.75 3.21
N THR A 34 5.65 3.65 2.76
CA THR A 34 5.97 5.07 2.68
C THR A 34 6.29 5.64 4.05
N GLN A 35 5.47 5.32 5.06
CA GLN A 35 5.71 5.79 6.42
C GLN A 35 7.03 5.28 6.98
N LEU A 36 7.31 3.99 6.79
CA LEU A 36 8.57 3.40 7.25
C LEU A 36 9.78 3.99 6.55
N SER A 37 9.66 4.23 5.24
CA SER A 37 10.73 4.86 4.46
C SER A 37 11.00 6.27 4.95
N ASP A 38 9.95 7.03 5.24
CA ASP A 38 10.09 8.39 5.76
C ASP A 38 10.72 8.41 7.14
N GLU A 39 10.31 7.48 8.02
CA GLU A 39 10.90 7.35 9.35
C GLU A 39 12.37 6.97 9.26
N LEU A 40 12.69 6.02 8.40
CA LEU A 40 14.08 5.61 8.19
C LEU A 40 14.92 6.76 7.66
N LYS A 41 14.39 7.53 6.74
CA LYS A 41 15.10 8.70 6.20
C LYS A 41 15.39 9.72 7.28
N LYS A 42 14.42 10.00 8.15
CA LYS A 42 14.63 10.92 9.27
C LYS A 42 15.73 10.41 10.21
N TYR A 43 15.71 9.13 10.52
CA TYR A 43 16.74 8.52 11.35
C TYR A 43 18.11 8.61 10.70
N THR A 44 18.21 8.30 9.43
CA THR A 44 19.46 8.35 8.68
C THR A 44 20.01 9.79 8.62
N ASP A 45 19.15 10.78 8.40
CA ASP A 45 19.56 12.19 8.37
C ASP A 45 20.09 12.63 9.74
N VAL A 46 19.45 12.22 10.84
CA VAL A 46 19.91 12.53 12.19
C VAL A 46 21.27 11.90 12.45
N GLN A 47 21.47 10.64 12.07
CA GLN A 47 22.75 9.95 12.24
C GLN A 47 23.85 10.63 11.43
N LYS A 48 23.54 11.08 10.22
CA LYS A 48 24.49 11.79 9.39
C LYS A 48 24.91 13.11 10.01
N GLU A 49 23.96 13.88 10.55
CA GLU A 49 24.27 15.14 11.25
C GLU A 49 25.15 14.90 12.46
N ASN A 50 24.86 13.88 13.25
CA ASN A 50 25.67 13.53 14.41
C ASN A 50 27.09 13.13 13.99
N SER A 51 27.26 12.38 12.91
CA SER A 51 28.57 12.01 12.39
C SER A 51 29.35 13.24 11.94
N ASP A 52 28.71 14.15 11.22
CA ASP A 52 29.33 15.39 10.77
C ASP A 52 29.80 16.25 11.93
N GLN A 53 29.00 16.32 13.00
CA GLN A 53 29.36 17.04 14.21
C GLN A 53 30.53 16.42 14.96
N ASN A 54 30.60 15.09 14.97
CA ASN A 54 31.67 14.36 15.65
C ASN A 54 32.99 14.41 14.92
N ASN A 55 32.98 14.75 13.64
CA ASN A 55 34.19 14.82 12.80
C ASN A 55 34.90 16.17 12.88
N ASN A 56 34.35 17.08 13.64
CA ASN A 56 35.01 18.35 13.92
C ASN A 56 36.00 18.22 15.06
#